data_05e578b24ef5d048c7c1f147f26aa64a
#
_entry.id   05e578b24ef5d048c7c1f147f26aa64a
#
_cell.length_a   1.000
_cell.length_b   1.000
_cell.length_c   1.000
_cell.angle_alpha   90.00
_cell.angle_beta   90.00
_cell.angle_gamma   90.00
#
_symmetry.space_group_name_H-M   'P 1'
#
loop_
_entity.id
_entity.type
_entity.pdbx_description
1 polymer ?
#
loop_
_entity_poly.entity_id
_entity_poly.type
_entity_poly.pdbx_seq_one_letter_code
_entity_poly.pdbx_strand_id
1 'polypeptide(L)'
;MKRIIRWIAIVVAVLLLVVITLPLWFNANEFRPMLETDLSQALGREVKLGDLKLAILTGSVTTDDLSVADDPLFNRTPFVHAKSLHLAVDLWPLIFSRKLIVTGLTIDQPEIMLLQSPAGDWNFSKLGAKSAAKPQTAAPPSEKSGLDLSVKLVRITGGRFTLGKTGGHAKPLVLEQLNAELRDFSSTSVFPFSLDTKVAGGGSIQLEGKAGPIDEADVAATAVEASLKVAQLDLAGSGFAEASPGVAGLFSFDGNGESKGETVQATGRVKVEKLKLTKTGSPAPNPVELDFVVQHNMRKQSGTVRRGDIHIGKAVASLTGTYVQQGESTVLNMNLSGPDMPVPELAAMLPAMGIVLPAGSSFQGGTATAKFASVGPADKLVTTGSLTFSNTKLAGFNMGQKMATVEKLAGIKAAPDTEIQTLSANLRMAPEGMSAENIKLIVPAIGEVGGGGTVSPANALDFKMSVAVHTGGVMAMVSDKPIPFLVEGTCSEPVFRPDMHAIEQQEINKYKGEAGKAAGGLLKGLLGGKKN
;
A
#
# COMPACT_ATOMS: atom_id res chain seq x y z
N MET A 1 27.83 49.24 51.85
CA MET A 1 26.88 48.95 50.77
C MET A 1 27.16 49.75 49.49
N LYS A 2 27.21 51.10 49.49
CA LYS A 2 27.42 51.88 48.23
C LYS A 2 28.73 51.60 47.47
N ARG A 3 29.81 51.20 48.11
CA ARG A 3 31.06 50.82 47.44
C ARG A 3 30.96 49.47 46.76
N ILE A 4 30.30 48.49 47.37
CA ILE A 4 30.09 47.15 46.78
C ILE A 4 29.20 47.24 45.56
N ILE A 5 28.13 48.03 45.60
CA ILE A 5 27.21 48.26 44.47
C ILE A 5 27.94 48.91 43.28
N ARG A 6 28.87 49.87 43.54
CA ARG A 6 29.71 50.46 42.49
C ARG A 6 30.65 49.44 41.85
N TRP A 7 31.29 48.59 42.63
CA TRP A 7 32.16 47.51 42.09
C TRP A 7 31.36 46.50 41.27
N ILE A 8 30.18 46.09 41.74
CA ILE A 8 29.27 45.24 40.99
C ILE A 8 28.85 45.91 39.68
N ALA A 9 28.46 47.19 39.72
CA ALA A 9 28.10 47.93 38.49
C ALA A 9 29.27 48.05 37.50
N ILE A 10 30.49 48.27 37.98
CA ILE A 10 31.69 48.31 37.14
C ILE A 10 31.97 46.96 36.52
N VAL A 11 31.88 45.87 37.29
CA VAL A 11 32.08 44.48 36.79
C VAL A 11 31.01 44.15 35.75
N VAL A 12 29.75 44.49 36.00
CA VAL A 12 28.65 44.30 35.04
C VAL A 12 28.87 45.13 33.75
N ALA A 13 29.30 46.41 33.92
CA ALA A 13 29.59 47.26 32.76
C ALA A 13 30.77 46.73 31.93
N VAL A 14 31.83 46.23 32.57
CA VAL A 14 32.96 45.62 31.90
C VAL A 14 32.55 44.32 31.21
N LEU A 15 31.73 43.51 31.87
CA LEU A 15 31.19 42.27 31.28
C LEU A 15 30.30 42.57 30.06
N LEU A 16 29.42 43.56 30.15
CA LEU A 16 28.62 44.05 29.03
C LEU A 16 29.49 44.60 27.89
N LEU A 17 30.55 45.34 28.21
CA LEU A 17 31.47 45.87 27.23
C LEU A 17 32.24 44.75 26.54
N VAL A 18 32.69 43.72 27.27
CA VAL A 18 33.32 42.54 26.70
C VAL A 18 32.35 41.80 25.78
N VAL A 19 31.11 41.57 26.21
CA VAL A 19 30.09 40.90 25.39
C VAL A 19 29.78 41.69 24.10
N ILE A 20 29.75 43.03 24.16
CA ILE A 20 29.49 43.89 23.00
C ILE A 20 30.71 43.94 22.06
N THR A 21 31.92 43.90 22.59
CA THR A 21 33.15 44.00 21.78
C THR A 21 33.65 42.66 21.27
N LEU A 22 33.24 41.55 21.88
CA LEU A 22 33.68 40.20 21.50
C LEU A 22 33.37 39.84 20.02
N PRO A 23 32.19 40.22 19.43
CA PRO A 23 31.94 40.03 18.00
C PRO A 23 32.90 40.80 17.09
N LEU A 24 33.49 41.89 17.55
CA LEU A 24 34.45 42.69 16.77
C LEU A 24 35.82 42.03 16.70
N TRP A 25 36.12 41.13 17.63
CA TRP A 25 37.43 40.45 17.75
C TRP A 25 37.37 38.99 17.29
N PHE A 26 36.18 38.41 17.17
CA PHE A 26 35.97 37.04 16.80
C PHE A 26 35.28 36.93 15.43
N ASN A 27 36.05 36.59 14.41
CA ASN A 27 35.51 36.38 13.06
C ASN A 27 35.12 34.91 12.86
N ALA A 28 33.82 34.62 12.92
CA ALA A 28 33.33 33.25 12.72
C ALA A 28 33.66 32.69 11.33
N ASN A 29 33.87 33.56 10.33
CA ASN A 29 34.21 33.11 8.96
C ASN A 29 35.59 32.47 8.85
N GLU A 30 36.48 32.65 9.84
CA GLU A 30 37.75 31.93 9.89
C GLU A 30 37.55 30.40 10.02
N PHE A 31 36.44 29.94 10.58
CA PHE A 31 36.08 28.53 10.73
C PHE A 31 35.40 27.94 9.49
N ARG A 32 34.87 28.77 8.57
CA ARG A 32 34.13 28.35 7.40
C ARG A 32 34.92 27.34 6.53
N PRO A 33 36.17 27.57 6.12
CA PRO A 33 36.92 26.61 5.30
C PRO A 33 37.15 25.27 5.99
N MET A 34 37.36 25.30 7.32
CA MET A 34 37.53 24.08 8.13
C MET A 34 36.20 23.29 8.16
N LEU A 35 35.07 23.95 8.45
CA LEU A 35 33.75 23.31 8.46
C LEU A 35 33.37 22.74 7.09
N GLU A 36 33.56 23.51 6.01
CA GLU A 36 33.32 23.02 4.65
C GLU A 36 34.17 21.80 4.32
N THR A 37 35.45 21.80 4.75
CA THR A 37 36.36 20.66 4.54
C THR A 37 35.93 19.46 5.35
N ASP A 38 35.68 19.62 6.66
CA ASP A 38 35.31 18.54 7.57
C ASP A 38 33.98 17.90 7.17
N LEU A 39 32.98 18.74 6.86
CA LEU A 39 31.67 18.28 6.39
C LEU A 39 31.78 17.59 5.02
N SER A 40 32.59 18.14 4.10
CA SER A 40 32.81 17.52 2.79
C SER A 40 33.49 16.16 2.91
N GLN A 41 34.45 16.01 3.81
CA GLN A 41 35.13 14.74 4.09
C GLN A 41 34.18 13.73 4.76
N ALA A 42 33.36 14.20 5.73
CA ALA A 42 32.41 13.36 6.44
C ALA A 42 31.30 12.84 5.52
N LEU A 43 30.80 13.69 4.62
CA LEU A 43 29.71 13.34 3.69
C LEU A 43 30.22 12.70 2.38
N GLY A 44 31.50 12.83 2.07
CA GLY A 44 32.05 12.43 0.76
C GLY A 44 31.52 13.27 -0.41
N ARG A 45 31.05 14.48 -0.13
CA ARG A 45 30.40 15.43 -1.07
C ARG A 45 30.88 16.84 -0.80
N GLU A 46 30.96 17.66 -1.84
CA GLU A 46 31.28 19.08 -1.67
C GLU A 46 30.18 19.78 -0.86
N VAL A 47 30.57 20.41 0.24
CA VAL A 47 29.72 21.22 1.08
C VAL A 47 30.16 22.67 0.97
N LYS A 48 29.19 23.56 0.73
CA LYS A 48 29.39 25.01 0.71
C LYS A 48 28.48 25.66 1.75
N LEU A 49 29.04 26.61 2.48
CA LEU A 49 28.36 27.41 3.49
C LEU A 49 28.41 28.88 3.07
N GLY A 50 27.36 29.62 3.37
CA GLY A 50 27.41 31.09 3.32
C GLY A 50 28.24 31.67 4.44
N ASP A 51 28.12 32.98 4.67
CA ASP A 51 28.86 33.66 5.72
C ASP A 51 28.43 33.19 7.12
N LEU A 52 29.42 32.87 7.94
CA LEU A 52 29.20 32.47 9.33
C LEU A 52 29.04 33.69 10.22
N LYS A 53 27.96 33.70 11.00
CA LYS A 53 27.65 34.76 11.98
C LYS A 53 27.57 34.16 13.38
N LEU A 54 28.35 34.69 14.32
CA LEU A 54 28.29 34.28 15.72
C LEU A 54 27.30 35.15 16.51
N ALA A 55 26.26 34.51 17.05
CA ALA A 55 25.31 35.12 17.95
C ALA A 55 25.69 34.78 19.41
N ILE A 56 26.50 35.62 20.03
CA ILE A 56 27.09 35.40 21.37
C ILE A 56 26.02 35.24 22.44
N LEU A 57 24.93 36.04 22.36
CA LEU A 57 23.86 36.01 23.36
C LEU A 57 23.07 34.68 23.36
N THR A 58 22.98 34.02 22.21
CA THR A 58 22.25 32.75 22.06
C THR A 58 23.15 31.54 22.04
N GLY A 59 24.49 31.75 22.00
CA GLY A 59 25.43 30.63 21.88
C GLY A 59 25.27 29.87 20.56
N SER A 60 25.08 30.59 19.44
CA SER A 60 24.87 29.95 18.15
C SER A 60 25.74 30.53 17.05
N VAL A 61 26.15 29.67 16.12
CA VAL A 61 26.75 30.02 14.84
C VAL A 61 25.69 29.80 13.77
N THR A 62 25.44 30.81 12.96
CA THR A 62 24.47 30.72 11.87
C THR A 62 25.15 30.95 10.54
N THR A 63 24.70 30.26 9.51
CA THR A 63 25.06 30.56 8.13
C THR A 63 23.81 30.67 7.29
N ASP A 64 23.79 31.63 6.41
CA ASP A 64 22.81 31.74 5.36
C ASP A 64 23.36 30.88 4.20
N ASP A 65 22.54 30.08 3.55
CA ASP A 65 22.91 29.25 2.43
C ASP A 65 23.82 28.05 2.77
N LEU A 66 23.20 26.89 2.92
CA LEU A 66 23.88 25.58 2.98
C LEU A 66 23.63 24.83 1.68
N SER A 67 24.68 24.38 1.02
CA SER A 67 24.57 23.54 -0.18
C SER A 67 25.45 22.32 -0.07
N VAL A 68 24.88 21.13 -0.32
CA VAL A 68 25.58 19.85 -0.43
C VAL A 68 25.42 19.34 -1.85
N ALA A 69 26.52 19.14 -2.57
CA ALA A 69 26.49 18.66 -3.96
C ALA A 69 25.89 17.26 -4.07
N ASP A 70 25.18 16.99 -5.16
CA ASP A 70 24.70 15.63 -5.47
C ASP A 70 25.79 14.78 -6.16
N ASP A 71 25.54 13.48 -6.31
CA ASP A 71 26.35 12.62 -7.18
C ASP A 71 26.12 13.04 -8.64
N PRO A 72 27.18 13.43 -9.37
CA PRO A 72 27.04 13.86 -10.75
C PRO A 72 26.36 12.85 -11.68
N LEU A 73 26.31 11.56 -11.26
CA LEU A 73 25.60 10.51 -11.99
C LEU A 73 24.07 10.62 -11.88
N PHE A 74 23.56 11.32 -10.87
CA PHE A 74 22.13 11.48 -10.63
C PHE A 74 21.63 12.86 -11.05
N ASN A 75 22.26 13.93 -10.57
CA ASN A 75 21.81 15.28 -10.85
C ASN A 75 22.97 16.29 -10.78
N ARG A 76 22.77 17.47 -11.39
CA ARG A 76 23.69 18.63 -11.30
C ARG A 76 23.22 19.67 -10.30
N THR A 77 21.97 19.56 -9.81
CA THR A 77 21.48 20.40 -8.72
C THR A 77 21.96 19.84 -7.38
N PRO A 78 22.04 20.65 -6.33
CA PRO A 78 22.44 20.17 -5.00
C PRO A 78 21.54 19.03 -4.51
N PHE A 79 22.13 18.07 -3.79
CA PHE A 79 21.42 17.04 -3.04
C PHE A 79 20.61 17.64 -1.88
N VAL A 80 21.22 18.59 -1.18
CA VAL A 80 20.59 19.40 -0.14
C VAL A 80 20.92 20.86 -0.40
N HIS A 81 19.91 21.70 -0.40
CA HIS A 81 20.04 23.14 -0.34
C HIS A 81 19.14 23.67 0.78
N ALA A 82 19.66 24.46 1.69
CA ALA A 82 18.90 25.02 2.79
C ALA A 82 19.11 26.53 2.91
N LYS A 83 18.03 27.24 3.25
CA LYS A 83 18.05 28.69 3.39
C LYS A 83 19.00 29.13 4.50
N SER A 84 19.04 28.40 5.61
CA SER A 84 19.98 28.67 6.69
C SER A 84 20.27 27.42 7.53
N LEU A 85 21.40 27.44 8.17
CA LEU A 85 21.85 26.48 9.14
C LEU A 85 22.18 27.19 10.45
N HIS A 86 21.62 26.73 11.56
CA HIS A 86 21.88 27.23 12.90
C HIS A 86 22.55 26.13 13.73
N LEU A 87 23.75 26.38 14.19
CA LEU A 87 24.51 25.51 15.08
C LEU A 87 24.48 26.11 16.49
N ALA A 88 23.83 25.45 17.43
CA ALA A 88 24.00 25.76 18.84
C ALA A 88 25.35 25.20 19.29
N VAL A 89 26.17 26.03 19.92
CA VAL A 89 27.56 25.68 20.27
C VAL A 89 27.84 26.00 21.74
N ASP A 90 28.77 25.25 22.32
CA ASP A 90 29.31 25.60 23.63
C ASP A 90 30.33 26.74 23.45
N LEU A 91 29.97 27.95 23.96
CA LEU A 91 30.78 29.16 23.79
C LEU A 91 32.10 29.10 24.56
N TRP A 92 32.17 28.44 25.71
CA TRP A 92 33.37 28.41 26.51
C TRP A 92 34.55 27.73 25.77
N PRO A 93 34.41 26.49 25.24
CA PRO A 93 35.44 25.86 24.42
C PRO A 93 35.74 26.63 23.13
N LEU A 94 34.70 27.25 22.51
CA LEU A 94 34.86 28.00 21.28
C LEU A 94 35.76 29.24 21.49
N ILE A 95 35.49 30.01 22.55
CA ILE A 95 36.18 31.29 22.82
C ILE A 95 37.58 31.06 23.40
N PHE A 96 37.73 30.18 24.40
CA PHE A 96 38.98 30.01 25.12
C PHE A 96 39.91 28.95 24.56
N SER A 97 39.38 27.93 23.93
CA SER A 97 40.15 26.78 23.42
C SER A 97 40.09 26.65 21.90
N ARG A 98 39.35 27.51 21.20
CA ARG A 98 39.08 27.46 19.75
C ARG A 98 38.52 26.09 19.31
N LYS A 99 37.79 25.39 20.20
CA LYS A 99 37.15 24.12 19.92
C LYS A 99 35.66 24.34 19.70
N LEU A 100 35.17 23.94 18.53
CA LEU A 100 33.74 23.98 18.20
C LEU A 100 33.05 22.70 18.72
N ILE A 101 32.22 22.84 19.77
CA ILE A 101 31.37 21.78 20.28
C ILE A 101 29.95 22.10 19.95
N VAL A 102 29.35 21.33 19.02
CA VAL A 102 27.96 21.51 18.56
C VAL A 102 27.03 20.79 19.53
N THR A 103 26.11 21.53 20.13
CA THR A 103 25.08 21.00 21.04
C THR A 103 23.70 20.91 20.40
N GLY A 104 23.49 21.60 19.28
CA GLY A 104 22.24 21.57 18.52
C GLY A 104 22.41 21.97 17.07
N LEU A 105 21.52 21.49 16.24
CA LEU A 105 21.49 21.73 14.79
C LEU A 105 20.06 22.07 14.39
N THR A 106 19.84 23.21 13.74
CA THR A 106 18.57 23.55 13.10
C THR A 106 18.83 23.90 11.63
N ILE A 107 18.09 23.27 10.73
CA ILE A 107 18.15 23.52 9.30
C ILE A 107 16.80 24.10 8.86
N ASP A 108 16.82 25.32 8.34
CA ASP A 108 15.61 26.01 7.91
C ASP A 108 15.39 25.88 6.42
N GLN A 109 14.17 25.50 6.08
CA GLN A 109 13.68 25.36 4.71
C GLN A 109 14.65 24.57 3.81
N PRO A 110 15.11 23.36 4.23
CA PRO A 110 15.92 22.54 3.36
C PRO A 110 15.09 22.00 2.20
N GLU A 111 15.65 22.07 1.01
CA GLU A 111 15.20 21.34 -0.17
C GLU A 111 16.10 20.12 -0.34
N ILE A 112 15.54 18.92 -0.17
CA ILE A 112 16.27 17.65 -0.23
C ILE A 112 15.71 16.81 -1.37
N MET A 113 16.58 16.36 -2.25
CA MET A 113 16.21 15.57 -3.42
C MET A 113 16.77 14.15 -3.32
N LEU A 114 15.89 13.18 -3.14
CA LEU A 114 16.22 11.75 -3.13
C LEU A 114 15.86 11.14 -4.47
N LEU A 115 16.87 10.68 -5.21
CA LEU A 115 16.72 10.12 -6.54
C LEU A 115 17.18 8.67 -6.56
N GLN A 116 16.36 7.79 -7.12
CA GLN A 116 16.70 6.41 -7.40
C GLN A 116 17.06 6.24 -8.87
N SER A 117 18.17 5.57 -9.15
CA SER A 117 18.55 5.20 -10.52
C SER A 117 17.70 4.03 -11.03
N PRO A 118 17.67 3.77 -12.36
CA PRO A 118 17.03 2.58 -12.91
C PRO A 118 17.64 1.26 -12.41
N ALA A 119 18.88 1.29 -11.93
CA ALA A 119 19.56 0.13 -11.32
C ALA A 119 19.17 -0.10 -9.84
N GLY A 120 18.34 0.79 -9.26
CA GLY A 120 17.91 0.69 -7.87
C GLY A 120 18.78 1.47 -6.87
N ASP A 121 19.90 2.03 -7.31
CA ASP A 121 20.80 2.81 -6.45
C ASP A 121 20.20 4.17 -6.10
N TRP A 122 20.41 4.62 -4.88
CA TRP A 122 20.01 5.96 -4.45
C TRP A 122 21.16 6.95 -4.55
N ASN A 123 20.84 8.21 -4.84
CA ASN A 123 21.85 9.26 -4.88
C ASN A 123 22.56 9.47 -3.53
N PHE A 124 22.00 9.02 -2.42
CA PHE A 124 22.62 9.07 -1.08
C PHE A 124 23.36 7.76 -0.68
N SER A 125 23.29 6.69 -1.47
CA SER A 125 23.89 5.38 -1.11
C SER A 125 25.40 5.43 -0.82
N LYS A 126 26.10 6.43 -1.37
CA LYS A 126 27.53 6.65 -1.17
C LYS A 126 27.85 7.78 -0.19
N LEU A 127 26.84 8.36 0.47
CA LEU A 127 27.06 9.39 1.48
C LEU A 127 27.82 8.80 2.68
N GLY A 128 28.87 9.48 3.12
CA GLY A 128 29.71 9.01 4.24
C GLY A 128 30.63 7.81 3.92
N ALA A 129 30.57 7.27 2.70
CA ALA A 129 31.55 6.29 2.28
C ALA A 129 32.90 6.99 2.17
N LYS A 130 33.89 6.59 3.00
CA LYS A 130 35.27 7.09 2.91
C LYS A 130 35.73 6.85 1.47
N SER A 131 36.00 7.93 0.73
CA SER A 131 36.75 7.83 -0.53
C SER A 131 37.98 6.98 -0.25
N ALA A 132 38.14 5.92 -1.04
CA ALA A 132 39.35 5.10 -1.00
C ALA A 132 40.53 5.99 -1.46
N ALA A 133 40.99 6.85 -0.57
CA ALA A 133 42.25 7.55 -0.74
C ALA A 133 43.36 6.52 -0.67
N LYS A 134 44.26 6.57 -1.66
CA LYS A 134 45.48 5.74 -1.78
C LYS A 134 46.15 5.51 -0.42
N PRO A 135 46.71 4.32 -0.17
CA PRO A 135 47.34 4.03 1.10
C PRO A 135 48.54 4.97 1.31
N GLN A 136 48.38 5.98 2.12
CA GLN A 136 49.49 6.68 2.74
C GLN A 136 49.91 5.89 3.97
N THR A 137 51.22 5.64 4.04
CA THR A 137 52.00 5.01 5.07
C THR A 137 51.46 5.17 6.49
N ALA A 138 51.44 4.04 7.18
CA ALA A 138 50.99 3.86 8.54
C ALA A 138 51.46 4.95 9.52
N ALA A 139 50.51 5.72 10.02
CA ALA A 139 50.60 6.41 11.31
C ALA A 139 50.11 5.45 12.42
N PRO A 140 50.64 5.54 13.65
CA PRO A 140 50.28 4.62 14.73
C PRO A 140 48.80 4.70 15.07
N PRO A 141 48.20 3.62 15.61
CA PRO A 141 46.78 3.57 15.89
C PRO A 141 46.39 4.64 16.90
N SER A 142 45.71 5.65 16.45
CA SER A 142 44.98 6.57 17.33
C SER A 142 43.97 5.75 18.10
N GLU A 143 43.98 5.87 19.41
CA GLU A 143 42.98 5.35 20.31
C GLU A 143 41.60 5.58 19.71
N LYS A 144 40.73 4.55 19.74
CA LYS A 144 39.30 4.64 19.41
C LYS A 144 38.71 5.71 20.34
N SER A 145 38.73 6.95 19.89
CA SER A 145 37.88 7.98 20.48
C SER A 145 36.43 7.58 20.16
N GLY A 146 35.80 6.85 21.06
CA GLY A 146 34.36 6.77 21.12
C GLY A 146 33.86 8.20 21.31
N LEU A 147 33.62 8.91 20.21
CA LEU A 147 32.91 10.16 20.20
C LEU A 147 31.49 9.81 20.68
N ASP A 148 31.23 10.05 21.94
CA ASP A 148 29.89 10.08 22.50
C ASP A 148 29.19 11.26 21.79
N LEU A 149 28.58 10.99 20.63
CA LEU A 149 27.84 11.95 19.83
C LEU A 149 26.52 12.22 20.56
N SER A 150 26.57 13.17 21.46
CA SER A 150 25.41 13.66 22.17
C SER A 150 25.00 15.02 21.57
N VAL A 151 23.80 15.10 20.98
CA VAL A 151 23.24 16.34 20.43
C VAL A 151 21.89 16.59 21.07
N LYS A 152 21.74 17.70 21.79
CA LYS A 152 20.50 18.03 22.50
C LYS A 152 19.30 18.25 21.58
N LEU A 153 19.53 18.77 20.39
CA LEU A 153 18.48 19.09 19.44
C LEU A 153 18.97 19.02 18.00
N VAL A 154 18.29 18.21 17.18
CA VAL A 154 18.36 18.31 15.72
C VAL A 154 16.97 18.67 15.23
N ARG A 155 16.84 19.77 14.49
CA ARG A 155 15.55 20.27 14.00
C ARG A 155 15.62 20.63 12.52
N ILE A 156 14.58 20.28 11.80
CA ILE A 156 14.28 20.74 10.43
C ILE A 156 12.98 21.53 10.50
N THR A 157 12.94 22.70 9.86
CA THR A 157 11.73 23.54 9.82
C THR A 157 11.39 23.91 8.38
N GLY A 158 10.13 23.71 8.00
CA GLY A 158 9.60 24.10 6.69
C GLY A 158 10.29 23.47 5.48
N GLY A 159 10.86 22.28 5.64
CA GLY A 159 11.61 21.58 4.60
C GLY A 159 10.73 21.11 3.43
N ARG A 160 11.38 20.86 2.29
CA ARG A 160 10.80 20.22 1.12
C ARG A 160 11.62 18.99 0.76
N PHE A 161 10.94 17.85 0.68
CA PHE A 161 11.52 16.57 0.33
C PHE A 161 10.95 16.08 -1.00
N THR A 162 11.79 15.76 -1.96
CA THR A 162 11.37 15.23 -3.26
C THR A 162 11.95 13.83 -3.41
N LEU A 163 11.08 12.85 -3.58
CA LEU A 163 11.42 11.46 -3.83
C LEU A 163 11.06 11.10 -5.27
N GLY A 164 12.05 10.76 -6.09
CA GLY A 164 11.85 10.51 -7.52
C GLY A 164 12.75 9.43 -8.08
N LYS A 165 12.57 9.13 -9.38
CA LYS A 165 13.42 8.21 -10.15
C LYS A 165 14.08 8.97 -11.29
N THR A 166 15.38 8.70 -11.54
CA THR A 166 16.07 9.24 -12.69
C THR A 166 15.64 8.51 -13.97
N GLY A 167 15.51 9.27 -15.09
CA GLY A 167 15.18 8.67 -16.40
C GLY A 167 13.73 8.20 -16.56
N GLY A 168 12.85 8.41 -15.59
CA GLY A 168 11.44 8.06 -15.65
C GLY A 168 10.53 9.27 -15.87
N HIS A 169 9.30 9.02 -16.34
CA HIS A 169 8.23 10.02 -16.43
C HIS A 169 7.30 9.97 -15.20
N ALA A 170 7.66 9.17 -14.21
CA ALA A 170 6.88 9.01 -12.99
C ALA A 170 6.84 10.31 -12.19
N LYS A 171 5.66 10.67 -11.68
CA LYS A 171 5.47 11.84 -10.83
C LYS A 171 6.22 11.63 -9.51
N PRO A 172 7.12 12.54 -9.11
CA PRO A 172 7.82 12.40 -7.83
C PRO A 172 6.84 12.61 -6.66
N LEU A 173 7.07 11.89 -5.58
CA LEU A 173 6.44 12.18 -4.29
C LEU A 173 7.13 13.40 -3.67
N VAL A 174 6.37 14.43 -3.38
CA VAL A 174 6.88 15.66 -2.78
C VAL A 174 6.23 15.87 -1.41
N LEU A 175 7.07 15.97 -0.39
CA LEU A 175 6.69 16.35 0.96
C LEU A 175 7.04 17.83 1.17
N GLU A 176 6.08 18.60 1.64
CA GLU A 176 6.20 20.05 1.82
C GLU A 176 5.96 20.43 3.28
N GLN A 177 6.50 21.57 3.71
CA GLN A 177 6.40 22.05 5.08
C GLN A 177 6.83 20.97 6.10
N LEU A 178 7.88 20.20 5.74
CA LEU A 178 8.42 19.16 6.59
C LEU A 178 9.07 19.79 7.82
N ASN A 179 8.56 19.44 8.99
CA ASN A 179 9.16 19.74 10.27
C ASN A 179 9.57 18.41 10.91
N ALA A 180 10.80 18.31 11.34
CA ALA A 180 11.30 17.14 12.04
C ALA A 180 12.12 17.56 13.25
N GLU A 181 12.00 16.82 14.31
CA GLU A 181 12.72 17.08 15.55
C GLU A 181 13.22 15.80 16.18
N LEU A 182 14.49 15.85 16.61
CA LEU A 182 15.15 14.82 17.37
C LEU A 182 15.75 15.48 18.59
N ARG A 183 15.35 15.06 19.78
CA ARG A 183 15.81 15.64 21.06
C ARG A 183 16.68 14.66 21.82
N ASP A 184 17.63 15.21 22.57
CA ASP A 184 18.51 14.49 23.50
C ASP A 184 19.11 13.23 22.88
N PHE A 185 19.54 13.35 21.61
CA PHE A 185 20.15 12.25 20.88
C PHE A 185 21.43 11.78 21.59
N SER A 186 21.49 10.50 21.86
CA SER A 186 22.66 9.79 22.34
C SER A 186 22.64 8.36 21.80
N SER A 187 23.79 7.82 21.46
CA SER A 187 23.88 6.42 21.03
C SER A 187 23.57 5.43 22.17
N THR A 188 23.71 5.86 23.43
CA THR A 188 23.58 5.01 24.62
C THR A 188 22.25 5.16 25.37
N SER A 189 21.39 6.06 24.93
CA SER A 189 20.08 6.30 25.59
C SER A 189 18.92 6.32 24.60
N VAL A 190 17.70 6.25 25.13
CA VAL A 190 16.48 6.42 24.35
C VAL A 190 16.26 7.91 24.07
N PHE A 191 15.96 8.24 22.83
CA PHE A 191 15.71 9.61 22.37
C PHE A 191 14.37 9.71 21.64
N PRO A 192 13.56 10.75 21.89
CA PRO A 192 12.32 11.01 21.18
C PRO A 192 12.58 11.68 19.82
N PHE A 193 11.70 11.37 18.87
CA PHE A 193 11.66 12.01 17.55
C PHE A 193 10.24 12.32 17.13
N SER A 194 10.08 13.33 16.30
CA SER A 194 8.82 13.66 15.63
C SER A 194 9.06 14.18 14.22
N LEU A 195 8.06 13.97 13.36
CA LEU A 195 8.03 14.49 12.01
C LEU A 195 6.59 14.81 11.64
N ASP A 196 6.36 15.99 11.08
CA ASP A 196 5.11 16.36 10.43
C ASP A 196 5.38 16.94 9.05
N THR A 197 4.51 16.63 8.09
CA THR A 197 4.65 17.11 6.72
C THR A 197 3.33 17.08 5.97
N LYS A 198 3.21 17.93 4.95
CA LYS A 198 2.15 17.87 3.95
C LYS A 198 2.65 17.15 2.70
N VAL A 199 1.76 16.46 2.02
CA VAL A 199 2.05 15.79 0.75
C VAL A 199 1.53 16.65 -0.40
N ALA A 200 2.38 16.97 -1.36
CA ALA A 200 1.96 17.68 -2.55
C ALA A 200 0.95 16.82 -3.34
N GLY A 201 -0.18 17.42 -3.70
CA GLY A 201 -1.30 16.68 -4.30
C GLY A 201 -2.37 16.25 -3.30
N GLY A 202 -2.15 16.41 -2.00
CA GLY A 202 -3.12 16.21 -0.93
C GLY A 202 -2.69 15.22 0.15
N GLY A 203 -3.01 15.57 1.39
CA GLY A 203 -2.75 14.77 2.57
C GLY A 203 -1.64 15.29 3.47
N SER A 204 -1.51 14.66 4.63
CA SER A 204 -0.46 14.95 5.61
C SER A 204 0.04 13.65 6.27
N ILE A 205 1.28 13.70 6.76
CA ILE A 205 1.92 12.60 7.47
C ILE A 205 2.44 13.15 8.80
N GLN A 206 2.15 12.44 9.89
CA GLN A 206 2.67 12.71 11.23
C GLN A 206 3.30 11.42 11.76
N LEU A 207 4.51 11.52 12.25
CA LEU A 207 5.26 10.41 12.84
C LEU A 207 5.85 10.89 14.18
N GLU A 208 5.58 10.18 15.24
CA GLU A 208 6.11 10.46 16.57
C GLU A 208 6.62 9.17 17.17
N GLY A 209 7.69 9.25 17.95
CA GLY A 209 8.21 8.04 18.55
C GLY A 209 9.43 8.24 19.44
N LYS A 210 10.01 7.11 19.80
CA LYS A 210 11.25 6.99 20.56
C LYS A 210 12.10 5.90 19.91
N ALA A 211 13.40 6.09 19.91
CA ALA A 211 14.35 5.09 19.43
C ALA A 211 15.54 4.99 20.40
N GLY A 212 16.26 3.90 20.37
CA GLY A 212 17.46 3.70 21.15
C GLY A 212 17.30 2.83 22.42
N PRO A 213 18.43 2.58 23.13
CA PRO A 213 19.79 2.91 22.71
C PRO A 213 20.12 2.28 21.34
N ILE A 214 21.04 2.91 20.59
CA ILE A 214 21.44 2.42 19.27
C ILE A 214 22.23 1.12 19.44
N ASP A 215 21.86 0.09 18.68
CA ASP A 215 22.64 -1.13 18.59
C ASP A 215 23.86 -0.86 17.66
N GLU A 216 25.05 -0.76 18.25
CA GLU A 216 26.28 -0.48 17.49
C GLU A 216 26.68 -1.63 16.55
N ALA A 217 26.27 -2.85 16.85
CA ALA A 217 26.56 -4.02 16.04
C ALA A 217 25.62 -4.13 14.82
N ASP A 218 24.36 -3.73 15.01
CA ASP A 218 23.33 -3.74 13.98
C ASP A 218 22.32 -2.61 14.22
N VAL A 219 22.52 -1.48 13.58
CA VAL A 219 21.66 -0.30 13.71
C VAL A 219 20.18 -0.62 13.40
N ALA A 220 19.92 -1.60 12.52
CA ALA A 220 18.58 -2.04 12.19
C ALA A 220 17.89 -2.80 13.35
N ALA A 221 18.67 -3.30 14.32
CA ALA A 221 18.15 -3.94 15.54
C ALA A 221 17.82 -2.94 16.66
N THR A 222 18.09 -1.65 16.47
CA THR A 222 17.74 -0.60 17.43
C THR A 222 16.26 -0.64 17.75
N ALA A 223 15.92 -0.62 19.04
CA ALA A 223 14.54 -0.58 19.48
C ALA A 223 13.88 0.75 19.06
N VAL A 224 12.69 0.65 18.48
CA VAL A 224 11.89 1.81 18.05
C VAL A 224 10.44 1.60 18.44
N GLU A 225 9.84 2.60 19.04
CA GLU A 225 8.39 2.70 19.28
C GLU A 225 7.89 3.94 18.56
N ALA A 226 6.93 3.78 17.65
CA ALA A 226 6.45 4.90 16.84
C ALA A 226 4.94 4.82 16.59
N SER A 227 4.33 6.00 16.47
CA SER A 227 2.97 6.22 15.99
C SER A 227 3.04 6.94 14.65
N LEU A 228 2.36 6.40 13.65
CA LEU A 228 2.25 6.98 12.31
C LEU A 228 0.81 7.31 11.99
N LYS A 229 0.56 8.53 11.58
CA LYS A 229 -0.74 8.99 11.10
C LYS A 229 -0.61 9.59 9.72
N VAL A 230 -1.37 9.07 8.78
CA VAL A 230 -1.52 9.64 7.43
C VAL A 230 -2.97 10.06 7.26
N ALA A 231 -3.20 11.30 6.87
CA ALA A 231 -4.55 11.82 6.71
C ALA A 231 -4.79 12.26 5.26
N GLN A 232 -5.85 11.71 4.64
CA GLN A 232 -6.38 12.13 3.34
C GLN A 232 -5.32 12.20 2.21
N LEU A 233 -4.40 11.23 2.17
CA LEU A 233 -3.41 11.13 1.09
C LEU A 233 -4.11 10.78 -0.23
N ASP A 234 -4.05 11.66 -1.21
CA ASP A 234 -4.54 11.38 -2.55
C ASP A 234 -3.55 10.44 -3.26
N LEU A 235 -3.93 9.16 -3.42
CA LEU A 235 -3.08 8.13 -4.00
C LEU A 235 -2.63 8.46 -5.43
N ALA A 236 -3.52 9.05 -6.24
CA ALA A 236 -3.20 9.42 -7.62
C ALA A 236 -2.51 10.79 -7.68
N GLY A 237 -3.02 11.77 -6.92
CA GLY A 237 -2.52 13.14 -6.92
C GLY A 237 -1.12 13.28 -6.35
N SER A 238 -0.76 12.49 -5.34
CA SER A 238 0.55 12.50 -4.68
C SER A 238 1.67 11.81 -5.48
N GLY A 239 1.33 10.96 -6.48
CA GLY A 239 2.29 10.07 -7.14
C GLY A 239 2.57 8.76 -6.39
N PHE A 240 1.93 8.53 -5.25
CA PHE A 240 2.14 7.31 -4.46
C PHE A 240 1.70 6.04 -5.19
N ALA A 241 0.60 6.10 -5.95
CA ALA A 241 0.06 4.98 -6.72
C ALA A 241 0.59 4.90 -8.16
N GLU A 242 1.68 5.59 -8.50
CA GLU A 242 2.23 5.64 -9.87
C GLU A 242 2.55 4.26 -10.43
N ALA A 243 3.03 3.33 -9.59
CA ALA A 243 3.32 1.94 -9.97
C ALA A 243 2.05 1.09 -10.22
N SER A 244 0.86 1.60 -9.86
CA SER A 244 -0.43 0.91 -10.00
C SER A 244 -1.41 1.75 -10.81
N PRO A 245 -1.27 1.83 -12.14
CA PRO A 245 -2.07 2.70 -12.98
C PRO A 245 -3.56 2.37 -12.89
N GLY A 246 -4.35 3.36 -12.49
CA GLY A 246 -5.82 3.24 -12.33
C GLY A 246 -6.27 3.12 -10.88
N VAL A 247 -5.36 2.86 -9.95
CA VAL A 247 -5.65 2.93 -8.51
C VAL A 247 -5.73 4.39 -8.08
N ALA A 248 -6.82 4.75 -7.42
CA ALA A 248 -7.06 6.09 -6.87
C ALA A 248 -7.90 5.99 -5.60
N GLY A 249 -7.88 7.04 -4.80
CA GLY A 249 -8.65 7.15 -3.57
C GLY A 249 -7.95 8.06 -2.57
N LEU A 250 -8.67 8.38 -1.50
CA LEU A 250 -8.15 9.14 -0.36
C LEU A 250 -7.76 8.14 0.74
N PHE A 251 -6.47 7.96 0.93
CA PHE A 251 -5.90 7.02 1.88
C PHE A 251 -5.67 7.72 3.23
N SER A 252 -6.12 7.08 4.29
CA SER A 252 -5.81 7.47 5.67
C SER A 252 -5.29 6.24 6.44
N PHE A 253 -4.34 6.48 7.32
CA PHE A 253 -3.73 5.46 8.17
C PHE A 253 -3.56 6.02 9.58
N ASP A 254 -3.83 5.22 10.59
CA ASP A 254 -3.56 5.50 11.99
C ASP A 254 -3.06 4.22 12.64
N GLY A 255 -1.84 4.21 13.14
CA GLY A 255 -1.27 3.00 13.70
C GLY A 255 -0.01 3.21 14.52
N ASN A 256 0.32 2.18 15.27
CA ASN A 256 1.48 2.13 16.14
C ASN A 256 2.36 0.93 15.78
N GLY A 257 3.66 1.11 15.90
CA GLY A 257 4.65 0.07 15.70
C GLY A 257 5.66 0.02 16.83
N GLU A 258 6.03 -1.17 17.24
CA GLU A 258 7.09 -1.42 18.22
C GLU A 258 8.08 -2.41 17.61
N SER A 259 9.36 -2.03 17.60
CA SER A 259 10.46 -2.89 17.18
C SER A 259 11.25 -3.36 18.40
N LYS A 260 11.49 -4.67 18.46
CA LYS A 260 12.41 -5.30 19.42
C LYS A 260 13.39 -6.19 18.66
N GLY A 261 14.60 -5.68 18.48
CA GLY A 261 15.59 -6.34 17.62
C GLY A 261 15.08 -6.44 16.17
N GLU A 262 15.13 -7.63 15.60
CA GLU A 262 14.73 -7.85 14.20
C GLU A 262 13.21 -7.86 13.95
N THR A 263 12.40 -7.87 15.01
CA THR A 263 10.94 -8.06 14.89
C THR A 263 10.21 -6.77 15.19
N VAL A 264 9.36 -6.35 14.26
CA VAL A 264 8.42 -5.24 14.41
C VAL A 264 7.01 -5.79 14.57
N GLN A 265 6.30 -5.33 15.58
CA GLN A 265 4.86 -5.51 15.70
C GLN A 265 4.17 -4.21 15.35
N ALA A 266 3.20 -4.28 14.45
CA ALA A 266 2.42 -3.11 14.05
C ALA A 266 0.93 -3.39 14.18
N THR A 267 0.20 -2.41 14.68
CA THR A 267 -1.25 -2.40 14.77
C THR A 267 -1.77 -1.10 14.19
N GLY A 268 -2.88 -1.13 13.50
CA GLY A 268 -3.41 0.10 12.96
C GLY A 268 -4.68 -0.10 12.17
N ARG A 269 -5.20 1.05 11.71
CA ARG A 269 -6.35 1.16 10.83
C ARG A 269 -5.95 1.86 9.54
N VAL A 270 -6.28 1.23 8.42
CA VAL A 270 -6.28 1.84 7.09
C VAL A 270 -7.72 2.19 6.74
N LYS A 271 -7.93 3.35 6.13
CA LYS A 271 -9.20 3.74 5.52
C LYS A 271 -8.95 4.29 4.14
N VAL A 272 -9.67 3.81 3.14
CA VAL A 272 -9.63 4.34 1.78
C VAL A 272 -11.03 4.77 1.37
N GLU A 273 -11.20 6.04 1.13
CA GLU A 273 -12.41 6.63 0.60
C GLU A 273 -12.32 6.80 -0.91
N LYS A 274 -13.44 6.71 -1.61
CA LYS A 274 -13.51 6.84 -3.08
C LYS A 274 -12.54 5.91 -3.81
N LEU A 275 -12.37 4.69 -3.27
CA LEU A 275 -11.45 3.69 -3.82
C LEU A 275 -11.81 3.37 -5.27
N LYS A 276 -10.81 3.40 -6.14
CA LYS A 276 -10.86 2.97 -7.52
C LYS A 276 -9.68 2.02 -7.74
N LEU A 277 -9.91 0.86 -8.34
CA LEU A 277 -8.90 -0.20 -8.47
C LEU A 277 -8.41 -0.40 -9.91
N THR A 278 -9.15 0.13 -10.90
CA THR A 278 -8.83 -0.05 -12.33
C THR A 278 -9.00 1.26 -13.09
N LYS A 279 -8.37 1.37 -14.26
CA LYS A 279 -8.48 2.57 -15.12
C LYS A 279 -9.93 2.85 -15.55
N THR A 280 -10.70 1.80 -15.82
CA THR A 280 -12.09 1.86 -16.26
C THR A 280 -13.10 1.94 -15.11
N GLY A 281 -12.63 1.75 -13.86
CA GLY A 281 -13.49 1.78 -12.69
C GLY A 281 -13.99 3.17 -12.33
N SER A 282 -15.05 3.23 -11.54
CA SER A 282 -15.58 4.44 -10.89
C SER A 282 -15.31 4.39 -9.39
N PRO A 283 -15.22 5.53 -8.69
CA PRO A 283 -14.99 5.54 -7.26
C PRO A 283 -16.07 4.77 -6.48
N ALA A 284 -15.64 3.90 -5.55
CA ALA A 284 -16.55 3.21 -4.64
C ALA A 284 -17.32 4.23 -3.77
N PRO A 285 -18.64 4.04 -3.57
CA PRO A 285 -19.45 4.93 -2.74
C PRO A 285 -19.12 4.76 -1.24
N ASN A 286 -18.81 3.54 -0.80
CA ASN A 286 -18.49 3.23 0.59
C ASN A 286 -16.96 3.20 0.81
N PRO A 287 -16.47 3.67 1.95
CA PRO A 287 -15.07 3.49 2.31
C PRO A 287 -14.75 2.02 2.53
N VAL A 288 -13.51 1.64 2.26
CA VAL A 288 -12.92 0.37 2.67
C VAL A 288 -12.02 0.63 3.86
N GLU A 289 -12.28 -0.05 4.97
CA GLU A 289 -11.46 0.06 6.18
C GLU A 289 -10.82 -1.29 6.49
N LEU A 290 -9.61 -1.28 7.03
CA LEU A 290 -8.86 -2.46 7.44
C LEU A 290 -8.24 -2.21 8.81
N ASP A 291 -8.71 -2.91 9.82
CA ASP A 291 -8.02 -3.01 11.12
C ASP A 291 -7.06 -4.18 11.08
N PHE A 292 -5.79 -3.98 11.44
CA PHE A 292 -4.80 -5.03 11.32
C PHE A 292 -3.85 -5.14 12.51
N VAL A 293 -3.33 -6.36 12.67
CA VAL A 293 -2.20 -6.71 13.53
C VAL A 293 -1.20 -7.50 12.69
N VAL A 294 -0.01 -6.94 12.52
CA VAL A 294 1.06 -7.51 11.69
C VAL A 294 2.33 -7.68 12.52
N GLN A 295 3.02 -8.77 12.29
CA GLN A 295 4.37 -8.99 12.76
C GLN A 295 5.31 -9.08 11.56
N HIS A 296 6.36 -8.26 11.53
CA HIS A 296 7.35 -8.21 10.45
C HIS A 296 8.75 -8.51 10.96
N ASN A 297 9.52 -9.30 10.23
CA ASN A 297 10.94 -9.53 10.49
C ASN A 297 11.77 -8.70 9.50
N MET A 298 12.50 -7.72 10.02
CA MET A 298 13.27 -6.76 9.22
C MET A 298 14.40 -7.42 8.44
N ARG A 299 15.08 -8.41 9.02
CA ARG A 299 16.20 -9.09 8.36
C ARG A 299 15.74 -10.04 7.26
N LYS A 300 14.68 -10.82 7.52
CA LYS A 300 14.09 -11.74 6.54
C LYS A 300 13.19 -11.03 5.53
N GLN A 301 12.91 -9.75 5.73
CA GLN A 301 11.97 -8.97 4.90
C GLN A 301 10.63 -9.71 4.72
N SER A 302 10.13 -10.31 5.79
CA SER A 302 8.91 -11.14 5.76
C SER A 302 7.99 -10.81 6.93
N GLY A 303 6.70 -11.04 6.76
CA GLY A 303 5.75 -10.77 7.82
C GLY A 303 4.55 -11.70 7.83
N THR A 304 3.81 -11.62 8.93
CA THR A 304 2.58 -12.35 9.15
C THR A 304 1.47 -11.37 9.53
N VAL A 305 0.39 -11.38 8.78
CA VAL A 305 -0.87 -10.73 9.15
C VAL A 305 -1.59 -11.66 10.11
N ARG A 306 -1.51 -11.37 11.39
CA ARG A 306 -2.14 -12.17 12.45
C ARG A 306 -3.64 -11.95 12.50
N ARG A 307 -4.05 -10.73 12.21
CA ARG A 307 -5.44 -10.30 12.14
C ARG A 307 -5.55 -9.16 11.14
N GLY A 308 -6.55 -9.23 10.30
CA GLY A 308 -7.00 -8.17 9.43
C GLY A 308 -8.51 -8.25 9.33
N ASP A 309 -9.23 -7.20 9.76
CA ASP A 309 -10.68 -7.12 9.65
C ASP A 309 -11.01 -6.05 8.61
N ILE A 310 -11.48 -6.49 7.44
CA ILE A 310 -11.87 -5.62 6.33
C ILE A 310 -13.34 -5.27 6.47
N HIS A 311 -13.64 -3.98 6.47
CA HIS A 311 -15.00 -3.44 6.55
C HIS A 311 -15.36 -2.70 5.26
N ILE A 312 -16.51 -3.01 4.70
CA ILE A 312 -17.15 -2.31 3.58
C ILE A 312 -18.58 -2.05 3.98
N GLY A 313 -18.89 -0.87 4.50
CA GLY A 313 -20.16 -0.62 5.16
C GLY A 313 -20.40 -1.61 6.30
N LYS A 314 -21.45 -2.42 6.20
CA LYS A 314 -21.80 -3.48 7.18
C LYS A 314 -21.15 -4.84 6.87
N ALA A 315 -20.53 -5.00 5.70
CA ALA A 315 -19.83 -6.23 5.35
C ALA A 315 -18.50 -6.31 6.08
N VAL A 316 -18.19 -7.45 6.71
CA VAL A 316 -16.95 -7.72 7.41
C VAL A 316 -16.33 -9.00 6.91
N ALA A 317 -15.05 -8.94 6.54
CA ALA A 317 -14.25 -10.10 6.16
C ALA A 317 -12.94 -10.12 6.95
N SER A 318 -12.50 -11.30 7.38
CA SER A 318 -11.21 -11.49 8.04
C SER A 318 -10.13 -11.85 7.04
N LEU A 319 -8.95 -11.26 7.20
CA LEU A 319 -7.75 -11.48 6.40
C LEU A 319 -6.62 -11.97 7.31
N THR A 320 -5.97 -13.06 6.94
CA THR A 320 -4.79 -13.59 7.61
C THR A 320 -3.80 -14.12 6.58
N GLY A 321 -2.54 -14.23 6.95
CA GLY A 321 -1.57 -14.81 6.02
C GLY A 321 -0.15 -14.34 6.24
N THR A 322 0.70 -14.57 5.26
CA THR A 322 2.12 -14.23 5.29
C THR A 322 2.54 -13.52 4.01
N TYR A 323 3.61 -12.74 4.11
CA TYR A 323 4.26 -12.12 2.96
C TYR A 323 5.77 -12.15 3.12
N VAL A 324 6.48 -12.15 2.00
CA VAL A 324 7.93 -12.11 1.96
C VAL A 324 8.38 -11.28 0.75
N GLN A 325 9.34 -10.39 0.97
CA GLN A 325 9.98 -9.65 -0.12
C GLN A 325 10.96 -10.55 -0.84
N GLN A 326 10.84 -10.66 -2.16
CA GLN A 326 11.74 -11.41 -3.04
C GLN A 326 12.19 -10.48 -4.18
N GLY A 327 13.38 -9.91 -4.05
CA GLY A 327 13.85 -8.88 -4.96
C GLY A 327 12.95 -7.64 -4.93
N GLU A 328 12.45 -7.22 -6.08
CA GLU A 328 11.53 -6.07 -6.20
C GLU A 328 10.06 -6.42 -5.95
N SER A 329 9.70 -7.70 -5.85
CA SER A 329 8.33 -8.16 -5.70
C SER A 329 8.05 -8.70 -4.30
N THR A 330 6.84 -8.43 -3.79
CA THR A 330 6.34 -9.03 -2.55
C THR A 330 5.49 -10.25 -2.89
N VAL A 331 5.90 -11.42 -2.41
CA VAL A 331 5.13 -12.67 -2.54
C VAL A 331 4.17 -12.79 -1.36
N LEU A 332 2.91 -12.99 -1.69
CA LEU A 332 1.79 -13.07 -0.74
C LEU A 332 1.27 -14.51 -0.63
N ASN A 333 0.84 -14.88 0.58
CA ASN A 333 0.03 -16.06 0.84
C ASN A 333 -1.03 -15.67 1.87
N MET A 334 -2.20 -15.26 1.38
CA MET A 334 -3.27 -14.65 2.17
C MET A 334 -4.54 -15.48 2.10
N ASN A 335 -5.27 -15.52 3.21
CA ASN A 335 -6.59 -16.12 3.31
C ASN A 335 -7.60 -15.06 3.73
N LEU A 336 -8.71 -14.99 2.99
CA LEU A 336 -9.84 -14.11 3.26
C LEU A 336 -11.08 -14.96 3.55
N SER A 337 -11.80 -14.62 4.61
CA SER A 337 -13.06 -15.26 4.99
C SER A 337 -14.08 -14.21 5.43
N GLY A 338 -15.21 -14.15 4.74
CA GLY A 338 -16.32 -13.25 5.06
C GLY A 338 -17.63 -14.02 5.08
N PRO A 339 -18.14 -14.39 6.26
CA PRO A 339 -19.46 -15.01 6.38
C PRO A 339 -20.55 -13.95 6.34
N ASP A 340 -21.71 -14.30 5.77
CA ASP A 340 -22.98 -13.57 5.83
C ASP A 340 -22.91 -12.05 5.58
N MET A 341 -22.02 -11.62 4.70
CA MET A 341 -21.84 -10.22 4.32
C MET A 341 -23.05 -9.71 3.53
N PRO A 342 -23.60 -8.52 3.81
CA PRO A 342 -24.69 -7.96 3.02
C PRO A 342 -24.31 -7.78 1.56
N VAL A 343 -25.04 -8.39 0.63
CA VAL A 343 -24.75 -8.34 -0.82
C VAL A 343 -24.73 -6.92 -1.36
N PRO A 344 -25.62 -5.98 -0.99
CA PRO A 344 -25.59 -4.61 -1.50
C PRO A 344 -24.28 -3.86 -1.17
N GLU A 345 -23.68 -4.12 0.00
CA GLU A 345 -22.41 -3.49 0.39
C GLU A 345 -21.24 -3.96 -0.48
N LEU A 346 -21.21 -5.26 -0.79
CA LEU A 346 -20.19 -5.82 -1.69
C LEU A 346 -20.43 -5.37 -3.14
N ALA A 347 -21.69 -5.33 -3.58
CA ALA A 347 -22.05 -4.88 -4.92
C ALA A 347 -21.67 -3.40 -5.16
N ALA A 348 -21.67 -2.58 -4.11
CA ALA A 348 -21.21 -1.20 -4.17
C ALA A 348 -19.72 -1.07 -4.57
N MET A 349 -18.92 -2.15 -4.42
CA MET A 349 -17.50 -2.18 -4.84
C MET A 349 -17.30 -2.53 -6.31
N LEU A 350 -18.28 -3.13 -6.99
CA LEU A 350 -18.17 -3.56 -8.39
C LEU A 350 -17.72 -2.43 -9.33
N PRO A 351 -18.27 -1.20 -9.25
CA PRO A 351 -17.81 -0.08 -10.08
C PRO A 351 -16.33 0.26 -9.87
N ALA A 352 -15.81 0.14 -8.65
CA ALA A 352 -14.39 0.38 -8.37
C ALA A 352 -13.47 -0.62 -9.07
N MET A 353 -13.96 -1.85 -9.27
CA MET A 353 -13.29 -2.92 -10.00
C MET A 353 -13.49 -2.85 -11.53
N GLY A 354 -14.24 -1.85 -12.02
CA GLY A 354 -14.58 -1.72 -13.44
C GLY A 354 -15.69 -2.67 -13.90
N ILE A 355 -16.39 -3.32 -12.97
CA ILE A 355 -17.51 -4.21 -13.27
C ILE A 355 -18.80 -3.37 -13.29
N VAL A 356 -19.46 -3.35 -14.44
CA VAL A 356 -20.72 -2.62 -14.64
C VAL A 356 -21.85 -3.64 -14.75
N LEU A 357 -22.82 -3.51 -13.85
CA LEU A 357 -24.05 -4.30 -13.93
C LEU A 357 -24.92 -3.84 -15.11
N PRO A 358 -25.87 -4.67 -15.59
CA PRO A 358 -26.84 -4.26 -16.59
C PRO A 358 -27.54 -2.96 -16.21
N ALA A 359 -27.77 -2.09 -17.21
CA ALA A 359 -28.34 -0.76 -16.98
C ALA A 359 -29.65 -0.81 -16.18
N GLY A 360 -29.75 -0.01 -15.13
CA GLY A 360 -30.89 0.04 -14.24
C GLY A 360 -31.01 -1.11 -13.24
N SER A 361 -30.05 -2.05 -13.23
CA SER A 361 -30.07 -3.15 -12.25
C SER A 361 -29.27 -2.85 -10.99
N SER A 362 -29.70 -3.45 -9.87
CA SER A 362 -29.01 -3.36 -8.58
C SER A 362 -29.29 -4.59 -7.72
N PHE A 363 -28.29 -4.99 -6.94
CA PHE A 363 -28.51 -6.04 -5.93
C PHE A 363 -29.24 -5.48 -4.72
N GLN A 364 -30.26 -6.20 -4.26
CA GLN A 364 -31.08 -5.84 -3.10
C GLN A 364 -31.23 -7.02 -2.15
N GLY A 365 -30.99 -6.78 -0.86
CA GLY A 365 -31.09 -7.78 0.19
C GLY A 365 -30.08 -8.93 0.05
N GLY A 366 -30.27 -9.92 0.88
CA GLY A 366 -29.45 -11.14 0.89
C GLY A 366 -28.07 -10.98 1.51
N THR A 367 -27.41 -12.12 1.64
CA THR A 367 -26.06 -12.24 2.20
C THR A 367 -25.12 -12.98 1.25
N ALA A 368 -23.84 -12.69 1.39
CA ALA A 368 -22.76 -13.37 0.68
C ALA A 368 -21.77 -13.99 1.67
N THR A 369 -21.39 -15.23 1.44
CA THR A 369 -20.29 -15.87 2.15
C THR A 369 -19.16 -16.11 1.17
N ALA A 370 -17.95 -15.63 1.50
CA ALA A 370 -16.76 -15.74 0.68
C ALA A 370 -15.61 -16.39 1.44
N LYS A 371 -14.87 -17.28 0.76
CA LYS A 371 -13.62 -17.85 1.27
C LYS A 371 -12.63 -17.88 0.12
N PHE A 372 -11.55 -17.13 0.24
CA PHE A 372 -10.53 -17.00 -0.80
C PHE A 372 -9.14 -17.23 -0.23
N ALA A 373 -8.28 -17.86 -1.04
CA ALA A 373 -6.85 -17.94 -0.84
C ALA A 373 -6.15 -17.23 -2.00
N SER A 374 -5.26 -16.30 -1.68
CA SER A 374 -4.51 -15.50 -2.65
C SER A 374 -3.02 -15.81 -2.52
N VAL A 375 -2.40 -16.30 -3.56
CA VAL A 375 -1.00 -16.76 -3.56
C VAL A 375 -0.25 -16.19 -4.77
N GLY A 376 0.98 -15.78 -4.55
CA GLY A 376 1.91 -15.34 -5.60
C GLY A 376 2.43 -13.92 -5.42
N PRO A 377 3.23 -13.45 -6.38
CA PRO A 377 3.68 -12.07 -6.42
C PRO A 377 2.50 -11.09 -6.47
N ALA A 378 2.60 -9.96 -5.77
CA ALA A 378 1.50 -8.99 -5.65
C ALA A 378 1.00 -8.45 -7.01
N ASP A 379 1.89 -8.35 -8.00
CA ASP A 379 1.58 -7.94 -9.37
C ASP A 379 0.99 -9.06 -10.25
N LYS A 380 1.11 -10.34 -9.80
CA LYS A 380 0.65 -11.54 -10.50
C LYS A 380 -0.12 -12.48 -9.57
N LEU A 381 -0.90 -11.90 -8.68
CA LEU A 381 -1.61 -12.63 -7.65
C LEU A 381 -2.68 -13.54 -8.24
N VAL A 382 -2.69 -14.79 -7.81
CA VAL A 382 -3.75 -15.75 -8.13
C VAL A 382 -4.60 -15.95 -6.88
N THR A 383 -5.89 -15.65 -7.01
CA THR A 383 -6.87 -15.80 -5.94
C THR A 383 -7.87 -16.91 -6.33
N THR A 384 -7.99 -17.92 -5.49
CA THR A 384 -8.94 -19.03 -5.67
C THR A 384 -9.84 -19.15 -4.45
N GLY A 385 -11.08 -19.59 -4.66
CA GLY A 385 -11.98 -19.78 -3.54
C GLY A 385 -13.42 -19.98 -3.93
N SER A 386 -14.30 -19.86 -2.96
CA SER A 386 -15.75 -20.03 -3.14
C SER A 386 -16.49 -18.75 -2.75
N LEU A 387 -17.56 -18.49 -3.48
CA LEU A 387 -18.49 -17.41 -3.23
C LEU A 387 -19.92 -17.97 -3.25
N THR A 388 -20.71 -17.64 -2.24
CA THR A 388 -22.12 -18.04 -2.16
C THR A 388 -22.95 -16.82 -1.83
N PHE A 389 -23.98 -16.55 -2.63
CA PHE A 389 -25.05 -15.58 -2.32
C PHE A 389 -26.29 -16.33 -1.88
N SER A 390 -27.02 -15.79 -0.93
CA SER A 390 -28.26 -16.33 -0.40
C SER A 390 -29.34 -15.24 -0.30
N ASN A 391 -30.54 -15.55 -0.80
CA ASN A 391 -31.73 -14.71 -0.68
C ASN A 391 -31.53 -13.25 -1.13
N THR A 392 -30.88 -13.06 -2.27
CA THR A 392 -30.68 -11.74 -2.89
C THR A 392 -31.55 -11.58 -4.14
N LYS A 393 -31.77 -10.35 -4.54
CA LYS A 393 -32.51 -10.00 -5.74
C LYS A 393 -31.69 -9.08 -6.63
N LEU A 394 -31.62 -9.41 -7.92
CA LEU A 394 -31.13 -8.47 -8.94
C LEU A 394 -32.35 -7.72 -9.48
N ALA A 395 -32.65 -6.59 -8.87
CA ALA A 395 -33.75 -5.72 -9.25
C ALA A 395 -33.46 -5.03 -10.59
N GLY A 396 -34.48 -4.81 -11.41
CA GLY A 396 -34.35 -4.19 -12.73
C GLY A 396 -33.71 -5.08 -13.79
N PHE A 397 -33.47 -6.36 -13.51
CA PHE A 397 -32.96 -7.33 -14.47
C PHE A 397 -33.89 -8.52 -14.61
N ASN A 398 -34.55 -8.60 -15.76
CA ASN A 398 -35.45 -9.70 -16.09
C ASN A 398 -34.66 -10.80 -16.82
N MET A 399 -34.17 -11.76 -16.07
CA MET A 399 -33.41 -12.90 -16.61
C MET A 399 -34.29 -13.74 -17.54
N GLY A 400 -35.57 -13.96 -17.19
CA GLY A 400 -36.49 -14.69 -18.03
C GLY A 400 -36.67 -14.06 -19.41
N GLN A 401 -36.85 -12.74 -19.48
CA GLN A 401 -36.96 -12.01 -20.75
C GLN A 401 -35.65 -12.08 -21.57
N LYS A 402 -34.51 -11.97 -20.93
CA LYS A 402 -33.19 -12.12 -21.59
C LYS A 402 -32.96 -13.53 -22.10
N MET A 403 -33.54 -14.53 -21.45
CA MET A 403 -33.53 -15.92 -21.86
C MET A 403 -34.68 -16.31 -22.79
N ALA A 404 -35.42 -15.36 -23.37
CA ALA A 404 -36.67 -15.62 -24.16
C ALA A 404 -36.46 -16.62 -25.31
N THR A 405 -35.30 -16.68 -25.92
CA THR A 405 -34.91 -17.68 -26.92
C THR A 405 -34.75 -19.09 -26.33
N VAL A 406 -34.29 -19.17 -25.08
CA VAL A 406 -34.22 -20.41 -24.28
C VAL A 406 -35.57 -20.71 -23.66
N GLU A 407 -36.34 -19.66 -23.29
CA GLU A 407 -37.70 -19.71 -22.72
C GLU A 407 -38.69 -20.44 -23.64
N LYS A 408 -38.66 -20.17 -24.95
CA LYS A 408 -39.52 -20.88 -25.93
C LYS A 408 -39.32 -22.38 -25.89
N LEU A 409 -38.14 -22.85 -25.44
CA LEU A 409 -37.80 -24.25 -25.25
C LEU A 409 -38.15 -24.76 -23.84
N ALA A 410 -38.30 -23.87 -22.84
CA ALA A 410 -38.36 -24.19 -21.41
C ALA A 410 -39.64 -23.76 -20.69
N GLY A 411 -40.49 -22.86 -21.27
CA GLY A 411 -41.72 -22.37 -20.63
C GLY A 411 -41.50 -21.49 -19.39
N ILE A 412 -40.39 -20.73 -19.34
CA ILE A 412 -40.01 -19.85 -18.21
C ILE A 412 -40.98 -18.65 -18.14
N LYS A 413 -41.41 -18.22 -16.95
CA LYS A 413 -42.19 -17.02 -16.75
C LYS A 413 -41.32 -15.79 -16.59
N ALA A 414 -41.55 -14.75 -17.39
CA ALA A 414 -40.86 -13.47 -17.25
C ALA A 414 -41.30 -12.75 -15.95
N ALA A 415 -40.33 -12.25 -15.19
CA ALA A 415 -40.54 -11.41 -14.01
C ALA A 415 -39.63 -10.16 -14.12
N PRO A 416 -40.05 -8.98 -13.66
CA PRO A 416 -39.29 -7.73 -13.83
C PRO A 416 -37.94 -7.76 -13.11
N ASP A 417 -37.82 -8.54 -12.08
CA ASP A 417 -36.64 -8.74 -11.26
C ASP A 417 -36.21 -10.21 -11.30
N THR A 418 -34.95 -10.48 -11.02
CA THR A 418 -34.46 -11.85 -10.83
C THR A 418 -34.20 -12.11 -9.35
N GLU A 419 -35.08 -12.92 -8.74
CA GLU A 419 -34.90 -13.39 -7.37
C GLU A 419 -33.89 -14.56 -7.37
N ILE A 420 -32.88 -14.44 -6.57
CA ILE A 420 -31.81 -15.43 -6.43
C ILE A 420 -31.91 -16.04 -5.03
N GLN A 421 -32.41 -17.27 -4.96
CA GLN A 421 -32.46 -18.00 -3.70
C GLN A 421 -31.06 -18.40 -3.27
N THR A 422 -30.25 -18.92 -4.18
CA THR A 422 -28.87 -19.29 -3.96
C THR A 422 -28.07 -19.13 -5.26
N LEU A 423 -26.89 -18.55 -5.15
CA LEU A 423 -25.86 -18.60 -6.19
C LEU A 423 -24.55 -19.03 -5.52
N SER A 424 -23.97 -20.14 -5.93
CA SER A 424 -22.65 -20.56 -5.48
C SER A 424 -21.73 -20.83 -6.66
N ALA A 425 -20.44 -20.54 -6.51
CA ALA A 425 -19.42 -20.79 -7.51
C ALA A 425 -18.06 -20.95 -6.86
N ASN A 426 -17.19 -21.73 -7.51
CA ASN A 426 -15.75 -21.70 -7.28
C ASN A 426 -15.12 -20.72 -8.26
N LEU A 427 -14.35 -19.77 -7.73
CA LEU A 427 -13.75 -18.71 -8.52
C LEU A 427 -12.23 -18.83 -8.53
N ARG A 428 -11.63 -18.53 -9.66
CA ARG A 428 -10.21 -18.26 -9.80
C ARG A 428 -10.05 -16.91 -10.50
N MET A 429 -9.38 -15.99 -9.84
CA MET A 429 -9.05 -14.64 -10.34
C MET A 429 -7.55 -14.54 -10.52
N ALA A 430 -7.12 -14.06 -11.68
CA ALA A 430 -5.71 -13.88 -12.03
C ALA A 430 -5.58 -12.71 -13.04
N PRO A 431 -4.39 -12.24 -13.36
CA PRO A 431 -4.21 -11.14 -14.32
C PRO A 431 -4.82 -11.39 -15.69
N GLU A 432 -4.90 -12.65 -16.10
CA GLU A 432 -5.52 -13.06 -17.38
C GLU A 432 -7.05 -13.04 -17.38
N GLY A 433 -7.70 -12.86 -16.20
CA GLY A 433 -9.15 -12.80 -16.06
C GLY A 433 -9.67 -13.63 -14.89
N MET A 434 -10.97 -13.90 -14.91
CA MET A 434 -11.65 -14.69 -13.90
C MET A 434 -12.26 -15.94 -14.53
N SER A 435 -12.12 -17.09 -13.87
CA SER A 435 -12.91 -18.30 -14.17
C SER A 435 -13.86 -18.60 -13.02
N ALA A 436 -15.05 -19.07 -13.38
CA ALA A 436 -16.06 -19.53 -12.44
C ALA A 436 -16.49 -20.95 -12.82
N GLU A 437 -16.35 -21.86 -11.87
CA GLU A 437 -16.69 -23.28 -12.05
C GLU A 437 -17.73 -23.71 -11.02
N ASN A 438 -18.41 -24.82 -11.30
CA ASN A 438 -19.43 -25.38 -10.42
C ASN A 438 -20.48 -24.36 -10.01
N ILE A 439 -20.85 -23.48 -10.97
CA ILE A 439 -21.90 -22.51 -10.74
C ILE A 439 -23.20 -23.27 -10.49
N LYS A 440 -23.85 -22.95 -9.39
CA LYS A 440 -25.17 -23.39 -9.04
C LYS A 440 -26.01 -22.18 -8.66
N LEU A 441 -26.97 -21.85 -9.51
CA LEU A 441 -27.89 -20.72 -9.34
C LEU A 441 -29.33 -21.24 -9.27
N ILE A 442 -30.00 -20.94 -8.17
CA ILE A 442 -31.43 -21.28 -7.97
C ILE A 442 -32.23 -19.99 -8.07
N VAL A 443 -33.05 -19.91 -9.12
CA VAL A 443 -33.99 -18.81 -9.37
C VAL A 443 -35.39 -19.40 -9.34
N PRO A 444 -36.26 -19.09 -8.33
CA PRO A 444 -37.55 -19.74 -8.17
C PRO A 444 -38.48 -19.62 -9.40
N ALA A 445 -38.40 -18.51 -10.14
CA ALA A 445 -39.16 -18.29 -11.36
C ALA A 445 -38.64 -19.06 -12.60
N ILE A 446 -37.41 -19.59 -12.55
CA ILE A 446 -36.75 -20.24 -13.69
C ILE A 446 -36.46 -21.71 -13.38
N GLY A 447 -35.82 -21.99 -12.26
CA GLY A 447 -35.37 -23.30 -11.88
C GLY A 447 -33.91 -23.29 -11.40
N GLU A 448 -33.21 -24.39 -11.60
CA GLU A 448 -31.81 -24.54 -11.27
C GLU A 448 -30.95 -24.34 -12.53
N VAL A 449 -30.00 -23.41 -12.45
CA VAL A 449 -29.03 -23.10 -13.50
C VAL A 449 -27.66 -23.51 -13.02
N GLY A 450 -26.94 -24.31 -13.81
CA GLY A 450 -25.60 -24.77 -13.48
C GLY A 450 -24.65 -24.59 -14.65
N GLY A 451 -23.34 -24.61 -14.37
CA GLY A 451 -22.33 -24.51 -15.41
C GLY A 451 -21.03 -23.89 -14.97
N GLY A 452 -20.34 -23.25 -15.89
CA GLY A 452 -19.10 -22.54 -15.65
C GLY A 452 -18.64 -21.77 -16.87
N GLY A 453 -17.63 -20.92 -16.67
CA GLY A 453 -17.11 -20.09 -17.75
C GLY A 453 -16.05 -19.12 -17.29
N THR A 454 -15.78 -18.14 -18.13
CA THR A 454 -14.73 -17.15 -17.90
C THR A 454 -15.23 -15.72 -18.13
N VAL A 455 -14.58 -14.78 -17.44
CA VAL A 455 -14.71 -13.34 -17.68
C VAL A 455 -13.33 -12.79 -17.98
N SER A 456 -13.17 -12.22 -19.16
CA SER A 456 -11.90 -11.61 -19.55
C SER A 456 -11.64 -10.29 -18.79
N PRO A 457 -10.41 -9.74 -18.78
CA PRO A 457 -10.11 -8.44 -18.22
C PRO A 457 -10.91 -7.27 -18.86
N ALA A 458 -11.41 -7.48 -20.09
CA ALA A 458 -12.27 -6.55 -20.79
C ALA A 458 -13.78 -6.75 -20.48
N ASN A 459 -14.12 -7.54 -19.45
CA ASN A 459 -15.49 -7.90 -19.06
C ASN A 459 -16.27 -8.72 -20.11
N ALA A 460 -15.60 -9.36 -21.07
CA ALA A 460 -16.27 -10.27 -22.00
C ALA A 460 -16.56 -11.60 -21.33
N LEU A 461 -17.77 -12.11 -21.55
CA LEU A 461 -18.31 -13.34 -20.98
C LEU A 461 -18.17 -14.50 -21.96
N ASP A 462 -17.78 -15.66 -21.45
CA ASP A 462 -17.81 -16.96 -22.16
C ASP A 462 -18.21 -18.04 -21.15
N PHE A 463 -19.53 -18.32 -21.08
CA PHE A 463 -20.09 -19.30 -20.14
C PHE A 463 -20.87 -20.36 -20.88
N LYS A 464 -20.67 -21.62 -20.47
CA LYS A 464 -21.46 -22.77 -20.87
C LYS A 464 -22.33 -23.18 -19.70
N MET A 465 -23.63 -23.02 -19.86
CA MET A 465 -24.59 -23.17 -18.79
C MET A 465 -25.68 -24.17 -19.18
N SER A 466 -26.39 -24.67 -18.20
CA SER A 466 -27.58 -25.47 -18.40
C SER A 466 -28.68 -25.08 -17.41
N VAL A 467 -29.93 -25.16 -17.80
CA VAL A 467 -31.09 -24.88 -16.95
C VAL A 467 -32.00 -26.07 -16.81
N ALA A 468 -32.28 -26.46 -15.56
CA ALA A 468 -33.32 -27.43 -15.21
C ALA A 468 -34.55 -26.65 -14.72
N VAL A 469 -35.63 -26.63 -15.50
CA VAL A 469 -36.81 -25.85 -15.24
C VAL A 469 -37.75 -26.57 -14.28
N HIS A 470 -38.19 -25.92 -13.22
CA HIS A 470 -39.22 -26.43 -12.31
C HIS A 470 -40.61 -26.03 -12.82
N THR A 471 -41.12 -26.72 -13.82
CA THR A 471 -42.51 -26.50 -14.28
C THR A 471 -43.49 -27.48 -13.63
N GLY A 472 -44.42 -26.96 -12.85
CA GLY A 472 -45.63 -27.65 -12.49
C GLY A 472 -46.62 -27.54 -13.65
N GLY A 473 -46.61 -28.47 -14.62
CA GLY A 473 -47.51 -28.48 -15.75
C GLY A 473 -47.27 -29.65 -16.69
N VAL A 474 -48.18 -29.88 -17.62
CA VAL A 474 -48.18 -31.01 -18.58
C VAL A 474 -46.88 -31.14 -19.40
N MET A 475 -46.07 -30.09 -19.49
CA MET A 475 -44.77 -30.06 -20.13
C MET A 475 -43.60 -30.66 -19.29
N ALA A 476 -43.82 -30.93 -18.00
CA ALA A 476 -42.85 -31.59 -17.14
C ALA A 476 -42.53 -33.04 -17.59
N MET A 477 -43.31 -33.60 -18.48
CA MET A 477 -43.11 -34.97 -19.04
C MET A 477 -42.18 -35.01 -20.25
N VAL A 478 -41.72 -33.86 -20.80
CA VAL A 478 -40.99 -33.87 -22.09
C VAL A 478 -39.48 -33.68 -21.96
N SER A 479 -38.96 -33.20 -20.85
CA SER A 479 -37.48 -33.01 -20.72
C SER A 479 -36.98 -33.24 -19.29
N ASP A 480 -36.58 -34.51 -19.04
CA ASP A 480 -35.79 -34.89 -17.83
C ASP A 480 -34.35 -34.35 -17.84
N LYS A 481 -33.97 -33.59 -18.86
CA LYS A 481 -32.58 -33.13 -19.01
C LYS A 481 -32.49 -31.61 -19.00
N PRO A 482 -31.44 -31.09 -18.36
CA PRO A 482 -31.17 -29.64 -18.38
C PRO A 482 -30.94 -29.15 -19.82
N ILE A 483 -31.48 -27.96 -20.15
CA ILE A 483 -31.34 -27.31 -21.47
C ILE A 483 -30.02 -26.54 -21.48
N PRO A 484 -29.06 -26.90 -22.35
CA PRO A 484 -27.80 -26.19 -22.45
C PRO A 484 -27.94 -24.85 -23.18
N PHE A 485 -27.23 -23.83 -22.68
CA PHE A 485 -27.17 -22.51 -23.29
C PHE A 485 -25.81 -21.84 -23.03
N LEU A 486 -25.52 -20.83 -23.84
CA LEU A 486 -24.32 -20.00 -23.74
C LEU A 486 -24.69 -18.62 -23.18
N VAL A 487 -23.77 -18.04 -22.37
CA VAL A 487 -23.82 -16.63 -21.97
C VAL A 487 -22.57 -15.95 -22.50
N GLU A 488 -22.77 -15.03 -23.43
CA GLU A 488 -21.74 -14.27 -24.15
C GLU A 488 -21.97 -12.77 -23.95
N GLY A 489 -21.21 -11.92 -24.64
CA GLY A 489 -21.30 -10.47 -24.54
C GLY A 489 -20.46 -9.93 -23.41
N THR A 490 -21.00 -8.99 -22.65
CA THR A 490 -20.31 -8.35 -21.53
C THR A 490 -21.13 -8.39 -20.23
N CYS A 491 -20.51 -8.11 -19.10
CA CYS A 491 -21.24 -8.02 -17.82
C CYS A 491 -22.38 -7.00 -17.85
N SER A 492 -22.24 -5.91 -18.60
CA SER A 492 -23.30 -4.89 -18.75
C SER A 492 -24.38 -5.27 -19.76
N GLU A 493 -24.03 -6.08 -20.76
CA GLU A 493 -24.91 -6.52 -21.84
C GLU A 493 -24.76 -8.03 -22.09
N PRO A 494 -25.24 -8.87 -21.15
CA PRO A 494 -25.16 -10.33 -21.32
C PRO A 494 -26.15 -10.79 -22.38
N VAL A 495 -25.71 -11.71 -23.24
CA VAL A 495 -26.47 -12.34 -24.32
C VAL A 495 -26.62 -13.83 -24.04
N PHE A 496 -27.86 -14.31 -23.99
CA PHE A 496 -28.19 -15.70 -23.75
C PHE A 496 -28.62 -16.38 -25.05
N ARG A 497 -27.98 -17.49 -25.41
CA ARG A 497 -28.26 -18.24 -26.62
C ARG A 497 -28.36 -19.74 -26.33
N PRO A 498 -29.32 -20.49 -26.94
CA PRO A 498 -29.31 -21.94 -26.86
C PRO A 498 -27.99 -22.50 -27.41
N ASP A 499 -27.39 -23.48 -26.75
CA ASP A 499 -26.25 -24.24 -27.27
C ASP A 499 -26.78 -25.37 -28.18
N MET A 500 -27.01 -25.05 -29.44
CA MET A 500 -27.58 -25.99 -30.41
C MET A 500 -26.72 -27.22 -30.58
N HIS A 501 -25.40 -27.07 -30.51
CA HIS A 501 -24.46 -28.22 -30.64
C HIS A 501 -24.60 -29.18 -29.44
N ALA A 502 -24.69 -28.65 -28.21
CA ALA A 502 -24.87 -29.47 -27.03
C ALA A 502 -26.27 -30.12 -26.99
N ILE A 503 -27.32 -29.42 -27.48
CA ILE A 503 -28.68 -29.94 -27.62
C ILE A 503 -28.68 -31.13 -28.58
N GLU A 504 -28.09 -30.98 -29.77
CA GLU A 504 -27.99 -32.06 -30.80
C GLU A 504 -27.23 -33.26 -30.25
N GLN A 505 -26.13 -33.05 -29.56
CA GLN A 505 -25.38 -34.13 -28.91
C GLN A 505 -26.20 -34.87 -27.83
N GLN A 506 -26.99 -34.13 -27.06
CA GLN A 506 -27.90 -34.77 -26.08
C GLN A 506 -28.94 -35.66 -26.74
N GLU A 507 -29.50 -35.24 -27.88
CA GLU A 507 -30.44 -36.03 -28.64
C GLU A 507 -29.79 -37.31 -29.24
N ILE A 508 -28.63 -37.17 -29.87
CA ILE A 508 -27.86 -38.31 -30.41
C ILE A 508 -27.56 -39.33 -29.30
N ASN A 509 -27.16 -38.89 -28.13
CA ASN A 509 -26.88 -39.76 -26.98
C ASN A 509 -28.15 -40.43 -26.44
N LYS A 510 -29.30 -39.76 -26.49
CA LYS A 510 -30.60 -40.35 -26.15
C LYS A 510 -30.94 -41.51 -27.09
N TYR A 511 -30.85 -41.32 -28.41
CA TYR A 511 -31.11 -42.36 -29.39
C TYR A 511 -30.14 -43.53 -29.25
N LYS A 512 -28.83 -43.31 -29.03
CA LYS A 512 -27.85 -44.36 -28.76
C LYS A 512 -28.16 -45.13 -27.47
N GLY A 513 -28.61 -44.44 -26.43
CA GLY A 513 -29.00 -45.09 -25.16
C GLY A 513 -30.25 -45.93 -25.26
N GLU A 514 -31.26 -45.46 -26.02
CA GLU A 514 -32.51 -46.18 -26.27
C GLU A 514 -32.27 -47.41 -27.18
N ALA A 515 -31.48 -47.27 -28.23
CA ALA A 515 -31.07 -48.39 -29.08
C ALA A 515 -30.27 -49.42 -28.28
N GLY A 516 -29.35 -49.00 -27.38
CA GLY A 516 -28.61 -49.91 -26.50
C GLY A 516 -29.51 -50.64 -25.49
N LYS A 517 -30.52 -49.97 -24.93
CA LYS A 517 -31.52 -50.57 -24.02
C LYS A 517 -32.42 -51.56 -24.77
N ALA A 518 -32.86 -51.22 -26.00
CA ALA A 518 -33.63 -52.12 -26.85
C ALA A 518 -32.83 -53.34 -27.25
N ALA A 519 -31.58 -53.18 -27.67
CA ALA A 519 -30.68 -54.27 -27.96
C ALA A 519 -30.37 -55.15 -26.72
N GLY A 520 -30.13 -54.53 -25.55
CA GLY A 520 -29.95 -55.24 -24.28
C GLY A 520 -31.20 -55.98 -23.80
N GLY A 521 -32.40 -55.42 -24.04
CA GLY A 521 -33.69 -56.05 -23.78
C GLY A 521 -33.93 -57.25 -24.68
N LEU A 522 -33.61 -57.15 -25.98
CA LEU A 522 -33.67 -58.27 -26.94
C LEU A 522 -32.66 -59.36 -26.59
N LEU A 523 -31.44 -59.02 -26.19
CA LEU A 523 -30.44 -60.01 -25.74
C LEU A 523 -30.86 -60.70 -24.44
N LYS A 524 -31.47 -60.02 -23.47
CA LYS A 524 -32.02 -60.61 -22.25
C LYS A 524 -33.23 -61.52 -22.55
N GLY A 525 -34.07 -61.15 -23.52
CA GLY A 525 -35.20 -61.94 -23.97
C GLY A 525 -34.75 -63.22 -24.70
N LEU A 526 -33.67 -63.13 -25.49
CA LEU A 526 -33.07 -64.30 -26.21
C LEU A 526 -32.29 -65.24 -25.29
N LEU A 527 -31.65 -64.71 -24.24
CA LEU A 527 -30.86 -65.53 -23.30
C LEU A 527 -31.68 -66.03 -22.09
N GLY A 528 -32.87 -65.48 -21.85
CA GLY A 528 -33.76 -65.82 -20.74
C GLY A 528 -34.82 -66.87 -21.05
N GLY A 529 -34.90 -67.36 -22.27
CA GLY A 529 -35.85 -68.38 -22.69
C GLY A 529 -35.27 -69.78 -22.71
N LYS A 530 -35.05 -70.39 -21.53
CA LYS A 530 -35.17 -71.86 -21.30
C LYS A 530 -34.81 -72.17 -19.84
N LYS A 531 -35.82 -72.40 -19.05
CA LYS A 531 -35.84 -73.36 -17.98
C LYS A 531 -37.26 -73.92 -17.90
N ASN A 532 -37.42 -75.05 -18.49
CA ASN A 532 -38.34 -76.04 -17.96
C ASN A 532 -37.59 -76.88 -16.94
#